data_8b6f6e08f12637b9d5c05865a019e3c5
#
_entry.id   8b6f6e08f12637b9d5c05865a019e3c5
#
_cell.length_a   1.000
_cell.length_b   1.000
_cell.length_c   1.000
_cell.angle_alpha   90.00
_cell.angle_beta   90.00
_cell.angle_gamma   90.00
#
_symmetry.space_group_name_H-M   'P 1'
#
loop_
_entity.id
_entity.type
_entity.pdbx_description
1 polymer ?
#
loop_
_entity_poly.entity_id
_entity_poly.type
_entity_poly.pdbx_seq_one_letter_code
_entity_poly.pdbx_strand_id
1 'polypeptide(L)'
;MKFNNFDVFRCVVDTWVFGHYVYYLKDPRPSGKGVFYIGKGGGKDKKKAAGNSRMFQHVLSASETNKQTETLNIIREIEKSGKEVKHFILRHGLKNEAIAIEIEAALIDFIGVKNLSNLQGGHRSDDYGLKRADEIAAMYKVEQLSTNEPLLLININKLYDRRLNDEDLYNATRKAWVLDRNRLKK
;
A
#
# COMPACT_ATOMS: atom_id res chain seq x y z
N MET A 1 8.97 -36.12 16.27
CA MET A 1 8.39 -35.11 15.38
C MET A 1 9.17 -33.81 15.62
N LYS A 2 10.02 -33.39 14.68
CA LYS A 2 10.63 -32.06 14.79
C LYS A 2 9.63 -31.05 14.25
N PHE A 3 8.95 -30.35 15.13
CA PHE A 3 8.14 -29.20 14.72
C PHE A 3 9.09 -28.19 14.08
N ASN A 4 8.85 -27.89 12.82
CA ASN A 4 9.50 -26.76 12.19
C ASN A 4 8.98 -25.49 12.90
N ASN A 5 9.86 -24.64 13.40
CA ASN A 5 9.48 -23.38 14.08
C ASN A 5 8.49 -22.54 13.25
N PHE A 6 8.50 -22.72 11.94
CA PHE A 6 7.60 -22.06 10.99
C PHE A 6 6.15 -22.55 11.10
N ASP A 7 5.93 -23.86 11.30
CA ASP A 7 4.57 -24.40 11.44
C ASP A 7 3.92 -23.99 12.76
N VAL A 8 4.71 -23.94 13.82
CA VAL A 8 4.26 -23.40 15.11
C VAL A 8 3.86 -21.94 14.99
N PHE A 9 4.68 -21.15 14.31
CA PHE A 9 4.41 -19.73 14.08
C PHE A 9 3.14 -19.53 13.24
N ARG A 10 2.91 -20.31 12.17
CA ARG A 10 1.67 -20.27 11.40
C ARG A 10 0.42 -20.47 12.27
N CYS A 11 0.48 -21.41 13.20
CA CYS A 11 -0.62 -21.66 14.11
C CYS A 11 -0.87 -20.49 15.08
N VAL A 12 0.18 -19.80 15.52
CA VAL A 12 0.07 -18.69 16.49
C VAL A 12 -0.47 -17.42 15.84
N VAL A 13 -0.01 -17.09 14.63
CA VAL A 13 -0.39 -15.84 13.93
C VAL A 13 -1.88 -15.75 13.64
N ASP A 14 -2.53 -16.89 13.45
CA ASP A 14 -3.98 -16.95 13.19
C ASP A 14 -4.83 -16.97 14.46
N THR A 15 -4.21 -16.88 15.63
CA THR A 15 -4.96 -16.85 16.90
C THR A 15 -5.45 -15.43 17.24
N TRP A 16 -6.58 -15.35 17.93
CA TRP A 16 -7.10 -14.07 18.44
C TRP A 16 -6.16 -13.38 19.42
N VAL A 17 -5.26 -14.12 20.07
CA VAL A 17 -4.22 -13.60 20.99
C VAL A 17 -3.20 -12.78 20.28
N PHE A 18 -2.89 -13.11 19.00
CA PHE A 18 -1.91 -12.34 18.20
C PHE A 18 -2.47 -10.98 17.78
N GLY A 19 -3.78 -10.80 17.68
CA GLY A 19 -4.45 -9.57 17.31
C GLY A 19 -4.24 -9.21 15.83
N HIS A 20 -4.41 -7.94 15.51
CA HIS A 20 -4.01 -7.42 14.21
C HIS A 20 -2.51 -7.21 14.19
N TYR A 21 -1.90 -7.34 13.00
CA TYR A 21 -0.46 -7.19 12.82
C TYR A 21 -0.12 -6.59 11.47
N VAL A 22 1.09 -6.03 11.39
CA VAL A 22 1.70 -5.59 10.13
C VAL A 22 2.97 -6.38 9.92
N TYR A 23 3.20 -6.80 8.67
CA TYR A 23 4.33 -7.64 8.29
C TYR A 23 4.98 -7.14 7.00
N TYR A 24 6.19 -7.62 6.74
CA TYR A 24 6.81 -7.48 5.43
C TYR A 24 7.42 -8.79 4.94
N LEU A 25 7.53 -8.88 3.62
CA LEU A 25 8.23 -9.95 2.93
C LEU A 25 9.56 -9.42 2.43
N LYS A 26 10.62 -10.21 2.65
CA LYS A 26 11.98 -9.87 2.25
C LYS A 26 12.57 -10.95 1.35
N ASP A 27 13.18 -10.51 0.26
CA ASP A 27 13.99 -11.32 -0.62
C ASP A 27 15.37 -11.58 0.03
N PRO A 28 15.74 -12.86 0.27
CA PRO A 28 17.00 -13.20 0.88
C PRO A 28 18.17 -13.26 -0.10
N ARG A 29 17.93 -13.06 -1.40
CA ARG A 29 18.98 -13.08 -2.42
C ARG A 29 19.85 -11.85 -2.31
N PRO A 30 21.19 -11.95 -2.47
CA PRO A 30 22.08 -10.78 -2.43
C PRO A 30 21.75 -9.73 -3.49
N SER A 31 21.30 -10.16 -4.67
CA SER A 31 20.86 -9.30 -5.78
C SER A 31 19.36 -8.98 -5.73
N GLY A 32 18.67 -9.39 -4.68
CA GLY A 32 17.22 -9.19 -4.55
C GLY A 32 16.86 -7.77 -4.11
N LYS A 33 15.58 -7.43 -4.26
CA LYS A 33 15.04 -6.11 -3.87
C LYS A 33 15.10 -5.82 -2.35
N GLY A 34 15.46 -6.78 -1.51
CA GLY A 34 15.35 -6.63 -0.07
C GLY A 34 13.89 -6.73 0.39
N VAL A 35 13.37 -5.72 1.09
CA VAL A 35 11.93 -5.66 1.40
C VAL A 35 11.17 -5.37 0.11
N PHE A 36 10.25 -6.27 -0.26
CA PHE A 36 9.50 -6.12 -1.51
C PHE A 36 7.98 -6.02 -1.32
N TYR A 37 7.46 -6.37 -0.17
CA TYR A 37 6.03 -6.29 0.12
C TYR A 37 5.76 -5.95 1.57
N ILE A 38 4.79 -5.10 1.83
CA ILE A 38 4.25 -4.78 3.16
C ILE A 38 2.77 -5.12 3.16
N GLY A 39 2.29 -5.69 4.26
CA GLY A 39 0.90 -6.02 4.40
C GLY A 39 0.46 -6.11 5.85
N LYS A 40 -0.85 -6.15 6.03
CA LYS A 40 -1.48 -6.36 7.32
C LYS A 40 -2.24 -7.67 7.37
N GLY A 41 -2.42 -8.19 8.57
CA GLY A 41 -3.18 -9.39 8.83
C GLY A 41 -3.83 -9.36 10.22
N GLY A 42 -4.46 -10.46 10.57
CA GLY A 42 -5.16 -10.61 11.85
C GLY A 42 -6.66 -10.28 11.75
N GLY A 43 -7.33 -10.39 12.89
CA GLY A 43 -8.77 -10.20 13.00
C GLY A 43 -9.52 -11.47 13.37
N LYS A 44 -10.76 -11.29 13.84
CA LYS A 44 -11.60 -12.37 14.39
C LYS A 44 -12.28 -13.26 13.34
N ASP A 45 -11.70 -13.44 12.19
CA ASP A 45 -12.33 -14.24 11.14
C ASP A 45 -12.25 -15.73 11.51
N LYS A 46 -13.18 -16.18 12.35
CA LYS A 46 -13.30 -17.56 12.85
C LYS A 46 -13.47 -18.61 11.74
N LYS A 47 -13.66 -18.17 10.48
CA LYS A 47 -13.87 -19.04 9.32
C LYS A 47 -12.59 -19.39 8.57
N LYS A 48 -11.48 -18.74 8.88
CA LYS A 48 -10.19 -19.06 8.24
C LYS A 48 -9.52 -20.20 9.01
N ALA A 49 -9.28 -21.30 8.32
CA ALA A 49 -8.52 -22.42 8.87
C ALA A 49 -7.14 -21.94 9.37
N ALA A 50 -6.68 -22.50 10.49
CA ALA A 50 -5.33 -22.26 11.00
C ALA A 50 -4.29 -22.47 9.87
N GLY A 51 -3.40 -21.51 9.70
CA GLY A 51 -2.39 -21.54 8.63
C GLY A 51 -2.76 -20.77 7.36
N ASN A 52 -3.93 -20.14 7.31
CA ASN A 52 -4.42 -19.41 6.15
C ASN A 52 -4.26 -17.88 6.31
N SER A 53 -3.25 -17.45 7.11
CA SER A 53 -3.01 -16.02 7.29
C SER A 53 -2.57 -15.36 5.99
N ARG A 54 -2.96 -14.11 5.79
CA ARG A 54 -2.66 -13.33 4.58
C ARG A 54 -1.16 -13.30 4.27
N MET A 55 -0.33 -13.34 5.28
CA MET A 55 1.13 -13.34 5.15
C MET A 55 1.66 -14.58 4.40
N PHE A 56 1.05 -15.75 4.62
CA PHE A 56 1.43 -17.00 3.96
C PHE A 56 0.70 -17.25 2.66
N GLN A 57 -0.46 -16.62 2.45
CA GLN A 57 -1.26 -16.76 1.23
C GLN A 57 -0.49 -16.35 -0.02
N HIS A 58 0.44 -15.41 0.07
CA HIS A 58 1.25 -15.01 -1.07
C HIS A 58 2.14 -16.16 -1.57
N VAL A 59 2.79 -16.88 -0.66
CA VAL A 59 3.65 -18.03 -1.00
C VAL A 59 2.79 -19.18 -1.54
N LEU A 60 1.69 -19.50 -0.87
CA LEU A 60 0.76 -20.53 -1.38
C LEU A 60 0.22 -20.18 -2.76
N SER A 61 -0.20 -18.93 -2.97
CA SER A 61 -0.69 -18.48 -4.28
C SER A 61 0.39 -18.51 -5.37
N ALA A 62 1.66 -18.31 -5.02
CA ALA A 62 2.75 -18.38 -5.98
C ALA A 62 2.95 -19.79 -6.52
N SER A 63 2.76 -20.82 -5.68
CA SER A 63 2.88 -22.24 -6.07
C SER A 63 1.60 -22.81 -6.69
N GLU A 64 0.42 -22.36 -6.24
CA GLU A 64 -0.87 -22.98 -6.60
C GLU A 64 -1.57 -22.30 -7.78
N THR A 65 -1.20 -21.10 -8.17
CA THR A 65 -1.91 -20.33 -9.19
C THR A 65 -1.01 -19.83 -10.32
N ASN A 66 -1.59 -19.69 -11.51
CA ASN A 66 -0.92 -19.05 -12.66
C ASN A 66 -1.07 -17.52 -12.68
N LYS A 67 -1.56 -16.91 -11.59
CA LYS A 67 -1.68 -15.45 -11.50
C LYS A 67 -0.32 -14.78 -11.65
N GLN A 68 -0.28 -13.71 -12.43
CA GLN A 68 0.91 -12.93 -12.68
C GLN A 68 0.77 -11.58 -11.95
N THR A 69 1.40 -11.47 -10.80
CA THR A 69 1.59 -10.19 -10.10
C THR A 69 3.05 -10.04 -9.75
N GLU A 70 3.54 -8.81 -9.61
CA GLU A 70 4.94 -8.57 -9.26
C GLU A 70 5.34 -9.33 -7.99
N THR A 71 4.50 -9.29 -6.95
CA THR A 71 4.73 -10.03 -5.69
C THR A 71 4.92 -11.53 -5.94
N LEU A 72 4.01 -12.16 -6.69
CA LEU A 72 4.08 -13.60 -6.96
C LEU A 72 5.27 -13.98 -7.84
N ASN A 73 5.64 -13.13 -8.78
CA ASN A 73 6.80 -13.34 -9.64
C ASN A 73 8.10 -13.29 -8.83
N ILE A 74 8.25 -12.32 -7.93
CA ILE A 74 9.41 -12.24 -7.01
C ILE A 74 9.49 -13.50 -6.14
N ILE A 75 8.37 -13.98 -5.59
CA ILE A 75 8.32 -15.20 -4.77
C ILE A 75 8.79 -16.40 -5.58
N ARG A 76 8.27 -16.59 -6.79
CA ARG A 76 8.68 -17.71 -7.68
C ARG A 76 10.17 -17.65 -8.04
N GLU A 77 10.70 -16.46 -8.25
CA GLU A 77 12.14 -16.30 -8.52
C GLU A 77 13.00 -16.67 -7.30
N ILE A 78 12.56 -16.31 -6.08
CA ILE A 78 13.22 -16.69 -4.84
C ILE A 78 13.23 -18.22 -4.72
N GLU A 79 12.09 -18.87 -4.91
CA GLU A 79 11.94 -20.33 -4.85
C GLU A 79 12.78 -21.04 -5.90
N LYS A 80 12.80 -20.55 -7.16
CA LYS A 80 13.67 -21.06 -8.22
C LYS A 80 15.16 -20.98 -7.88
N SER A 81 15.56 -20.01 -7.05
CA SER A 81 16.94 -19.89 -6.58
C SER A 81 17.28 -20.82 -5.40
N GLY A 82 16.36 -21.70 -5.00
CA GLY A 82 16.52 -22.60 -3.85
C GLY A 82 16.45 -21.90 -2.50
N LYS A 83 15.91 -20.70 -2.46
CA LYS A 83 15.74 -19.92 -1.21
C LYS A 83 14.26 -19.76 -0.87
N GLU A 84 14.00 -19.38 0.39
CA GLU A 84 12.66 -19.14 0.88
C GLU A 84 12.46 -17.65 1.20
N VAL A 85 11.26 -17.14 0.92
CA VAL A 85 10.86 -15.79 1.33
C VAL A 85 11.00 -15.63 2.83
N LYS A 86 11.60 -14.55 3.26
CA LYS A 86 11.70 -14.24 4.69
C LYS A 86 10.52 -13.38 5.11
N HIS A 87 9.81 -13.86 6.14
CA HIS A 87 8.64 -13.23 6.73
C HIS A 87 9.03 -12.52 8.01
N PHE A 88 8.66 -11.27 8.15
CA PHE A 88 8.92 -10.47 9.35
C PHE A 88 7.65 -9.83 9.86
N ILE A 89 7.43 -9.88 11.16
CA ILE A 89 6.39 -9.12 11.82
C ILE A 89 6.98 -7.80 12.29
N LEU A 90 6.44 -6.71 11.80
CA LEU A 90 6.82 -5.35 12.20
C LEU A 90 6.16 -4.94 13.52
N ARG A 91 4.88 -5.25 13.62
CA ARG A 91 4.07 -4.94 14.81
C ARG A 91 2.96 -5.97 14.93
N HIS A 92 2.65 -6.39 16.15
CA HIS A 92 1.54 -7.29 16.46
C HIS A 92 0.81 -6.84 17.74
N GLY A 93 -0.24 -7.54 18.12
CA GLY A 93 -1.04 -7.19 19.29
C GLY A 93 -1.83 -5.88 19.11
N LEU A 94 -2.09 -5.49 17.86
CA LEU A 94 -2.83 -4.28 17.55
C LEU A 94 -4.32 -4.50 17.87
N LYS A 95 -4.93 -3.52 18.55
CA LYS A 95 -6.29 -3.62 19.09
C LYS A 95 -7.37 -3.74 18.00
N ASN A 96 -7.15 -3.10 16.85
CA ASN A 96 -8.11 -3.09 15.75
C ASN A 96 -7.42 -2.97 14.40
N GLU A 97 -8.19 -3.19 13.35
CA GLU A 97 -7.71 -3.14 11.97
C GLU A 97 -7.30 -1.72 11.53
N ALA A 98 -7.96 -0.69 12.03
CA ALA A 98 -7.65 0.69 11.65
C ALA A 98 -6.20 1.06 12.03
N ILE A 99 -5.74 0.66 13.21
CA ILE A 99 -4.35 0.88 13.63
C ILE A 99 -3.38 0.13 12.69
N ALA A 100 -3.72 -1.09 12.28
CA ALA A 100 -2.89 -1.86 11.35
C ALA A 100 -2.84 -1.19 9.96
N ILE A 101 -3.95 -0.63 9.48
CA ILE A 101 -4.03 0.13 8.22
C ILE A 101 -3.12 1.35 8.27
N GLU A 102 -3.16 2.14 9.34
CA GLU A 102 -2.32 3.34 9.48
C GLU A 102 -0.83 3.00 9.52
N ILE A 103 -0.44 1.95 10.24
CA ILE A 103 0.96 1.51 10.30
C ILE A 103 1.42 0.98 8.93
N GLU A 104 0.59 0.16 8.26
CA GLU A 104 0.87 -0.34 6.91
C GLU A 104 1.06 0.82 5.93
N ALA A 105 0.15 1.80 5.94
CA ALA A 105 0.19 2.97 5.08
C ALA A 105 1.45 3.80 5.30
N ALA A 106 1.76 4.14 6.55
CA ALA A 106 2.96 4.92 6.88
C ALA A 106 4.26 4.23 6.42
N LEU A 107 4.34 2.90 6.51
CA LEU A 107 5.50 2.14 6.06
C LEU A 107 5.61 2.05 4.54
N ILE A 108 4.49 1.88 3.83
CA ILE A 108 4.45 1.90 2.37
C ILE A 108 4.89 3.28 1.86
N ASP A 109 4.40 4.35 2.48
CA ASP A 109 4.76 5.73 2.12
C ASP A 109 6.23 6.03 2.41
N PHE A 110 6.76 5.56 3.54
CA PHE A 110 8.16 5.76 3.93
C PHE A 110 9.13 5.04 2.98
N ILE A 111 8.85 3.80 2.62
CA ILE A 111 9.68 3.03 1.68
C ILE A 111 9.46 3.50 0.23
N GLY A 112 8.26 3.95 -0.07
CA GLY A 112 7.80 4.32 -1.40
C GLY A 112 7.26 3.12 -2.19
N VAL A 113 6.04 3.25 -2.69
CA VAL A 113 5.34 2.18 -3.44
C VAL A 113 6.14 1.68 -4.65
N LYS A 114 6.96 2.53 -5.27
CA LYS A 114 7.82 2.17 -6.40
C LYS A 114 8.91 1.16 -6.04
N ASN A 115 9.29 1.08 -4.78
CA ASN A 115 10.29 0.15 -4.26
C ASN A 115 9.68 -1.17 -3.80
N LEU A 116 8.35 -1.25 -3.76
CA LEU A 116 7.58 -2.40 -3.31
C LEU A 116 6.83 -3.04 -4.49
N SER A 117 6.37 -4.25 -4.29
CA SER A 117 5.42 -4.93 -5.19
C SER A 117 3.95 -4.73 -4.77
N ASN A 118 3.70 -3.82 -3.86
CA ASN A 118 2.35 -3.41 -3.50
C ASN A 118 1.69 -2.71 -4.69
N LEU A 119 0.45 -3.09 -5.00
CA LEU A 119 -0.28 -2.52 -6.15
C LEU A 119 -0.72 -1.08 -5.93
N GLN A 120 -0.85 -0.66 -4.67
CA GLN A 120 -1.32 0.66 -4.28
C GLN A 120 -0.41 1.23 -3.20
N GLY A 121 -0.34 2.55 -3.12
CA GLY A 121 0.24 3.28 -1.99
C GLY A 121 -0.48 3.02 -0.68
N GLY A 122 -0.02 3.61 0.39
CA GLY A 122 -0.66 3.54 1.69
C GLY A 122 -2.11 4.05 1.65
N HIS A 123 -2.94 3.58 2.56
CA HIS A 123 -4.32 4.06 2.68
C HIS A 123 -4.36 5.57 2.92
N ARG A 124 -5.08 6.31 2.07
CA ARG A 124 -5.18 7.78 2.12
C ARG A 124 -3.83 8.51 2.04
N SER A 125 -2.83 7.95 1.36
CA SER A 125 -1.51 8.57 1.20
C SER A 125 -1.59 9.94 0.53
N ASP A 126 -2.55 10.18 -0.35
CA ASP A 126 -2.75 11.47 -0.99
C ASP A 126 -3.10 12.57 0.04
N ASP A 127 -3.89 12.22 1.04
CA ASP A 127 -4.33 13.15 2.10
C ASP A 127 -3.30 13.25 3.23
N TYR A 128 -2.91 12.12 3.78
CA TYR A 128 -2.17 12.01 5.05
C TYR A 128 -0.80 11.34 4.93
N GLY A 129 -0.39 10.93 3.73
CA GLY A 129 0.87 10.24 3.50
C GLY A 129 2.10 11.12 3.73
N LEU A 130 3.26 10.56 3.42
CA LEU A 130 4.55 11.23 3.59
C LEU A 130 4.61 12.54 2.80
N LYS A 131 4.77 13.64 3.50
CA LYS A 131 4.92 15.00 2.95
C LYS A 131 6.05 15.73 3.69
N ARG A 132 6.66 16.69 3.05
CA ARG A 132 7.61 17.59 3.71
C ARG A 132 6.85 18.52 4.66
N ALA A 133 7.51 18.94 5.73
CA ALA A 133 6.90 19.83 6.73
C ALA A 133 6.47 21.20 6.13
N ASP A 134 7.26 21.72 5.18
CA ASP A 134 6.93 22.95 4.46
C ASP A 134 5.71 22.78 3.55
N GLU A 135 5.52 21.61 2.93
CA GLU A 135 4.32 21.30 2.16
C GLU A 135 3.07 21.26 3.05
N ILE A 136 3.19 20.61 4.21
CA ILE A 136 2.09 20.60 5.19
C ILE A 136 1.79 22.03 5.66
N ALA A 137 2.81 22.81 5.99
CA ALA A 137 2.63 24.22 6.39
C ALA A 137 1.94 25.05 5.30
N ALA A 138 2.30 24.82 4.02
CA ALA A 138 1.65 25.49 2.89
C ALA A 138 0.17 25.10 2.76
N MET A 139 -0.19 23.82 3.00
CA MET A 139 -1.59 23.36 2.95
C MET A 139 -2.47 24.06 3.99
N TYR A 140 -1.94 24.38 5.18
CA TYR A 140 -2.68 25.04 6.27
C TYR A 140 -2.62 26.56 6.22
N LYS A 141 -1.73 27.16 5.41
CA LYS A 141 -1.59 28.60 5.22
C LYS A 141 -2.38 29.16 4.05
N VAL A 142 -3.13 28.33 3.35
CA VAL A 142 -3.93 28.76 2.19
C VAL A 142 -4.99 29.76 2.67
N GLU A 143 -4.94 30.97 2.13
CA GLU A 143 -6.00 31.96 2.33
C GLU A 143 -7.29 31.48 1.67
N GLN A 144 -8.42 31.73 2.32
CA GLN A 144 -9.72 31.43 1.72
C GLN A 144 -9.89 32.26 0.45
N LEU A 145 -10.16 31.59 -0.66
CA LEU A 145 -10.50 32.26 -1.89
C LEU A 145 -11.82 33.04 -1.68
N SER A 146 -11.74 34.36 -1.71
CA SER A 146 -12.90 35.24 -1.68
C SER A 146 -13.06 35.90 -3.05
N THR A 147 -14.09 35.52 -3.78
CA THR A 147 -14.43 36.11 -5.09
C THR A 147 -15.92 36.12 -5.29
N ASN A 148 -16.40 37.14 -5.96
CA ASN A 148 -17.79 37.26 -6.43
C ASN A 148 -17.97 36.73 -7.86
N GLU A 149 -16.89 36.23 -8.48
CA GLU A 149 -16.93 35.70 -9.83
C GLU A 149 -17.31 34.22 -9.85
N PRO A 150 -18.02 33.77 -10.90
CA PRO A 150 -18.30 32.34 -11.08
C PRO A 150 -17.00 31.56 -11.19
N LEU A 151 -16.85 30.49 -10.39
CA LEU A 151 -15.68 29.62 -10.39
C LEU A 151 -15.99 28.26 -11.00
N LEU A 152 -15.09 27.79 -11.84
CA LEU A 152 -15.07 26.40 -12.31
C LEU A 152 -13.96 25.62 -11.59
N LEU A 153 -14.33 24.67 -10.75
CA LEU A 153 -13.39 23.79 -10.06
C LEU A 153 -13.07 22.58 -10.93
N ILE A 154 -11.79 22.42 -11.26
CA ILE A 154 -11.28 21.31 -12.09
C ILE A 154 -10.40 20.43 -11.23
N ASN A 155 -10.75 19.14 -11.12
CA ASN A 155 -9.94 18.15 -10.39
C ASN A 155 -8.94 17.47 -11.34
N ILE A 156 -7.63 17.63 -11.09
CA ILE A 156 -6.55 17.15 -11.95
C ILE A 156 -5.87 15.91 -11.35
N ASN A 157 -6.60 14.97 -10.82
CA ASN A 157 -6.11 13.87 -9.97
C ASN A 157 -4.88 13.12 -10.47
N LYS A 158 -4.81 12.74 -11.74
CA LYS A 158 -3.76 11.85 -12.26
C LYS A 158 -2.64 12.55 -13.00
N LEU A 159 -2.88 13.78 -13.43
CA LEU A 159 -1.93 14.55 -14.25
C LEU A 159 -1.23 15.65 -13.45
N TYR A 160 -1.66 15.90 -12.22
CA TYR A 160 -1.05 16.89 -11.36
C TYR A 160 0.23 16.36 -10.71
N ASP A 161 1.34 17.07 -10.97
CA ASP A 161 2.59 16.96 -10.21
C ASP A 161 2.97 18.38 -9.79
N ARG A 162 3.32 18.59 -8.51
CA ARG A 162 3.73 19.91 -8.00
C ARG A 162 4.96 20.50 -8.66
N ARG A 163 5.72 19.67 -9.40
CA ARG A 163 6.90 20.08 -10.16
C ARG A 163 6.58 20.54 -11.58
N LEU A 164 5.30 20.49 -11.97
CA LEU A 164 4.87 21.00 -13.27
C LEU A 164 5.11 22.50 -13.32
N ASN A 165 5.67 22.96 -14.42
CA ASN A 165 5.69 24.38 -14.76
C ASN A 165 4.27 24.85 -15.16
N ASP A 166 4.07 26.14 -15.30
CA ASP A 166 2.76 26.74 -15.59
C ASP A 166 2.16 26.24 -16.91
N GLU A 167 2.99 25.97 -17.91
CA GLU A 167 2.55 25.45 -19.21
C GLU A 167 2.06 24.00 -19.11
N ASP A 168 2.80 23.16 -18.41
CA ASP A 168 2.42 21.76 -18.20
C ASP A 168 1.19 21.66 -17.30
N LEU A 169 1.07 22.52 -16.29
CA LEU A 169 -0.12 22.62 -15.44
C LEU A 169 -1.34 23.05 -16.27
N TYR A 170 -1.18 24.08 -17.11
CA TYR A 170 -2.22 24.51 -18.03
C TYR A 170 -2.65 23.40 -19.00
N ASN A 171 -1.70 22.67 -19.55
CA ASN A 171 -1.98 21.54 -20.43
C ASN A 171 -2.68 20.38 -19.69
N ALA A 172 -2.32 20.10 -18.45
CA ALA A 172 -2.98 19.11 -17.62
C ALA A 172 -4.45 19.49 -17.30
N THR A 173 -4.73 20.80 -17.19
CA THR A 173 -6.09 21.30 -16.91
C THR A 173 -6.96 21.37 -18.17
N ARG A 174 -6.42 21.60 -19.36
CA ARG A 174 -7.21 21.86 -20.56
C ARG A 174 -7.33 20.66 -21.52
N LYS A 175 -6.43 19.68 -21.48
CA LYS A 175 -6.45 18.53 -22.40
C LYS A 175 -7.43 17.45 -21.93
N ALA A 176 -8.22 16.93 -22.88
CA ALA A 176 -9.13 15.81 -22.70
C ALA A 176 -10.38 16.06 -21.83
N TRP A 177 -10.82 17.29 -21.66
CA TRP A 177 -12.06 17.60 -20.99
C TRP A 177 -13.21 17.57 -22.01
N VAL A 178 -14.13 16.63 -21.85
CA VAL A 178 -15.43 16.67 -22.51
C VAL A 178 -16.40 17.36 -21.56
N LEU A 179 -16.57 18.67 -21.72
CA LEU A 179 -17.58 19.43 -20.99
C LEU A 179 -18.92 19.22 -21.65
N ASP A 180 -19.84 18.53 -20.98
CA ASP A 180 -21.23 18.46 -21.39
C ASP A 180 -21.88 19.84 -21.20
N ARG A 181 -22.32 20.44 -22.32
CA ARG A 181 -22.95 21.76 -22.32
C ARG A 181 -24.20 21.84 -21.42
N ASN A 182 -24.85 20.72 -21.16
CA ASN A 182 -26.03 20.67 -20.29
C ASN A 182 -25.68 20.74 -18.81
N ARG A 183 -24.44 20.43 -18.41
CA ARG A 183 -23.95 20.58 -17.04
C ARG A 183 -23.49 21.99 -16.69
N LEU A 184 -23.26 22.83 -17.69
CA LEU A 184 -22.84 24.24 -17.51
C LEU A 184 -24.03 25.20 -17.34
N LYS A 185 -25.27 24.70 -17.42
CA LYS A 185 -26.51 25.52 -17.33
C LYS A 185 -27.18 25.46 -15.96
N LYS A 186 -26.48 25.01 -14.90
CA LYS A 186 -27.06 24.99 -13.55
C LYS A 186 -26.35 26.01 -12.66
#